data_1a5b6d7fe7f754052084ab45223c13f4
#
_entry.id   1a5b6d7fe7f754052084ab45223c13f4
#
_cell.length_a   1.000
_cell.length_b   1.000
_cell.length_c   1.000
_cell.angle_alpha   90.00
_cell.angle_beta   90.00
_cell.angle_gamma   90.00
#
_symmetry.space_group_name_H-M   'P 1'
#
loop_
_entity.id
_entity.type
_entity.pdbx_description
1 polymer ?
#
loop_
_entity_poly.entity_id
_entity_poly.type
_entity_poly.pdbx_seq_one_letter_code
_entity_poly.pdbx_strand_id
1 'polypeptide(L)'
;VWGIGCDAFNPLAVEKVNTLKQRDPSKGLILLASSMQNALQYFQPLSEQQKEFVRDHWPGHTTIIFNSSDKVPFYLKSLDNTIAVRVSNHKPLVSLLSLFNNLMVSTSANISNMPTPKRPEDIAKTFDDPDVAFYYFNNGGLKKSSSIIDLNTMEYIRE
;
A
#
# COMPACT_ATOMS: atom_id res chain seq x y z
N VAL A 1 -0.89 12.28 -2.45
CA VAL A 1 0.58 12.31 -2.31
C VAL A 1 1.23 11.31 -3.27
N TRP A 2 2.47 11.57 -3.66
CA TRP A 2 3.28 10.65 -4.45
C TRP A 2 3.71 9.45 -3.62
N GLY A 3 3.81 8.28 -4.25
CA GLY A 3 4.22 7.04 -3.62
C GLY A 3 5.42 6.40 -4.31
N ILE A 4 6.16 5.59 -3.57
CA ILE A 4 7.14 4.63 -4.06
C ILE A 4 6.63 3.24 -3.70
N GLY A 5 6.81 2.28 -4.60
CA GLY A 5 6.34 0.93 -4.41
C GLY A 5 7.14 -0.09 -5.21
N CYS A 6 6.83 -1.35 -4.98
CA CYS A 6 7.44 -2.48 -5.68
C CYS A 6 6.50 -3.70 -5.62
N ASP A 7 6.82 -4.77 -6.33
CA ASP A 7 6.17 -6.06 -6.14
C ASP A 7 6.37 -6.52 -4.68
N ALA A 8 5.25 -6.69 -3.97
CA ALA A 8 5.27 -7.10 -2.57
C ALA A 8 5.84 -8.50 -2.36
N PHE A 9 5.77 -9.37 -3.37
CA PHE A 9 6.27 -10.75 -3.30
C PHE A 9 7.72 -10.93 -3.76
N ASN A 10 8.39 -9.81 -4.08
CA ASN A 10 9.83 -9.79 -4.31
C ASN A 10 10.55 -9.21 -3.06
N PRO A 11 11.14 -10.06 -2.19
CA PRO A 11 11.76 -9.60 -0.95
C PRO A 11 12.92 -8.64 -1.18
N LEU A 12 13.69 -8.80 -2.26
CA LEU A 12 14.80 -7.90 -2.59
C LEU A 12 14.28 -6.50 -2.99
N ALA A 13 13.16 -6.44 -3.72
CA ALA A 13 12.54 -5.16 -4.06
C ALA A 13 11.95 -4.46 -2.84
N VAL A 14 11.37 -5.21 -1.89
CA VAL A 14 10.87 -4.65 -0.62
C VAL A 14 12.02 -4.11 0.23
N GLU A 15 13.13 -4.86 0.34
CA GLU A 15 14.34 -4.40 1.04
C GLU A 15 14.92 -3.14 0.37
N LYS A 16 14.96 -3.11 -0.97
CA LYS A 16 15.42 -1.94 -1.74
C LYS A 16 14.58 -0.70 -1.44
N VAL A 17 13.24 -0.83 -1.39
CA VAL A 17 12.35 0.29 -1.02
C VAL A 17 12.64 0.78 0.41
N ASN A 18 12.83 -0.12 1.38
CA ASN A 18 13.18 0.26 2.75
C ASN A 18 14.53 0.98 2.81
N THR A 19 15.53 0.48 2.10
CA THR A 19 16.88 1.09 2.00
C THR A 19 16.82 2.49 1.39
N LEU A 20 16.18 2.66 0.23
CA LEU A 20 16.02 3.93 -0.45
C LEU A 20 15.31 4.97 0.41
N LYS A 21 14.36 4.55 1.22
CA LYS A 21 13.63 5.41 2.14
C LYS A 21 14.31 5.60 3.49
N GLN A 22 15.40 4.90 3.78
CA GLN A 22 15.99 4.83 5.12
C GLN A 22 14.92 4.48 6.17
N ARG A 23 14.08 3.50 5.82
CA ARG A 23 12.91 3.11 6.60
C ARG A 23 13.23 1.93 7.50
N ASP A 24 12.81 2.01 8.74
CA ASP A 24 12.80 0.88 9.66
C ASP A 24 11.89 -0.25 9.09
N PRO A 25 12.45 -1.45 8.80
CA PRO A 25 11.69 -2.56 8.25
C PRO A 25 10.57 -3.08 9.16
N SER A 26 10.64 -2.82 10.46
CA SER A 26 9.60 -3.22 11.42
C SER A 26 8.29 -2.44 11.27
N LYS A 27 8.33 -1.28 10.62
CA LYS A 27 7.13 -0.50 10.34
C LYS A 27 6.33 -1.16 9.23
N GLY A 28 5.08 -1.52 9.49
CA GLY A 28 4.16 -2.11 8.53
C GLY A 28 4.05 -1.33 7.21
N LEU A 29 3.92 -2.04 6.10
CA LEU A 29 3.76 -1.47 4.76
C LEU A 29 2.29 -1.50 4.35
N ILE A 30 1.85 -0.49 3.60
CA ILE A 30 0.55 -0.53 2.93
C ILE A 30 0.73 -1.26 1.60
N LEU A 31 -0.16 -2.21 1.34
CA LEU A 31 -0.20 -3.00 0.12
C LEU A 31 -1.40 -2.54 -0.74
N LEU A 32 -1.18 -2.43 -2.03
CA LEU A 32 -2.21 -2.12 -3.00
C LEU A 32 -2.61 -3.39 -3.73
N ALA A 33 -3.92 -3.60 -3.87
CA ALA A 33 -4.49 -4.67 -4.67
C ALA A 33 -5.20 -4.09 -5.89
N SER A 34 -5.20 -4.83 -7.00
CA SER A 34 -5.87 -4.45 -8.25
C SER A 34 -7.40 -4.47 -8.14
N SER A 35 -7.93 -5.29 -7.25
CA SER A 35 -9.37 -5.44 -6.98
C SER A 35 -9.62 -5.99 -5.58
N MET A 36 -10.86 -5.88 -5.12
CA MET A 36 -11.29 -6.53 -3.88
C MET A 36 -11.10 -8.05 -3.95
N GLN A 37 -11.44 -8.67 -5.09
CA GLN A 37 -11.26 -10.10 -5.28
C GLN A 37 -9.78 -10.51 -5.20
N ASN A 38 -8.87 -9.69 -5.76
CA ASN A 38 -7.43 -9.92 -5.63
C ASN A 38 -6.97 -9.78 -4.17
N ALA A 39 -7.46 -8.79 -3.43
CA ALA A 39 -7.11 -8.58 -2.04
C ALA A 39 -7.57 -9.72 -1.13
N LEU A 40 -8.82 -10.17 -1.27
CA LEU A 40 -9.47 -11.14 -0.38
C LEU A 40 -8.73 -12.50 -0.29
N GLN A 41 -7.97 -12.89 -1.31
CA GLN A 41 -7.23 -14.15 -1.28
C GLN A 41 -6.05 -14.17 -0.29
N TYR A 42 -5.67 -13.01 0.24
CA TYR A 42 -4.54 -12.83 1.19
C TYR A 42 -4.99 -12.67 2.64
N PHE A 43 -6.30 -12.70 2.89
CA PHE A 43 -6.88 -12.56 4.24
C PHE A 43 -7.34 -13.90 4.78
N GLN A 44 -7.46 -13.96 6.10
CA GLN A 44 -8.25 -15.01 6.73
C GLN A 44 -9.73 -14.86 6.34
N PRO A 45 -10.55 -15.92 6.43
CA PRO A 45 -11.97 -15.84 6.10
C PRO A 45 -12.67 -14.71 6.86
N LEU A 46 -13.41 -13.89 6.13
CA LEU A 46 -14.17 -12.77 6.68
C LEU A 46 -15.61 -13.19 6.99
N SER A 47 -16.18 -12.65 8.09
CA SER A 47 -17.60 -12.70 8.36
C SER A 47 -18.41 -11.92 7.31
N GLU A 48 -19.71 -12.16 7.20
CA GLU A 48 -20.56 -11.39 6.25
C GLU A 48 -20.59 -9.90 6.60
N GLN A 49 -20.62 -9.55 7.88
CA GLN A 49 -20.53 -8.16 8.33
C GLN A 49 -19.22 -7.49 7.90
N GLN A 50 -18.08 -8.18 8.03
CA GLN A 50 -16.79 -7.68 7.59
C GLN A 50 -16.73 -7.52 6.06
N LYS A 51 -17.31 -8.45 5.30
CA LYS A 51 -17.39 -8.35 3.84
C LYS A 51 -18.24 -7.15 3.39
N GLU A 52 -19.35 -6.90 4.05
CA GLU A 52 -20.20 -5.74 3.79
C GLU A 52 -19.46 -4.46 4.08
N PHE A 53 -18.83 -4.37 5.24
CA PHE A 53 -17.99 -3.22 5.62
C PHE A 53 -16.89 -2.93 4.58
N VAL A 54 -16.20 -3.96 4.09
CA VAL A 54 -15.17 -3.81 3.04
C VAL A 54 -15.76 -3.29 1.74
N ARG A 55 -16.95 -3.77 1.32
CA ARG A 55 -17.64 -3.31 0.11
C ARG A 55 -18.02 -1.83 0.17
N ASP A 56 -18.34 -1.32 1.36
CA ASP A 56 -18.68 0.09 1.55
C ASP A 56 -17.47 1.04 1.43
N HIS A 57 -16.26 0.51 1.64
CA HIS A 57 -15.03 1.29 1.66
C HIS A 57 -14.15 1.10 0.41
N TRP A 58 -14.31 -0.01 -0.33
CA TRP A 58 -13.50 -0.35 -1.49
C TRP A 58 -14.32 -0.54 -2.77
N PRO A 59 -13.80 -0.06 -3.91
CA PRO A 59 -12.53 0.65 -4.09
C PRO A 59 -12.61 2.10 -3.61
N GLY A 60 -11.53 2.59 -2.95
CA GLY A 60 -11.54 3.94 -2.38
C GLY A 60 -10.24 4.44 -1.79
N HIS A 61 -10.34 5.48 -0.97
CA HIS A 61 -9.20 6.11 -0.29
C HIS A 61 -9.00 5.58 1.14
N THR A 62 -9.46 4.37 1.40
CA THR A 62 -9.39 3.71 2.71
C THR A 62 -8.47 2.51 2.65
N THR A 63 -7.50 2.47 3.55
CA THR A 63 -6.67 1.31 3.84
C THR A 63 -7.33 0.54 4.98
N ILE A 64 -7.45 -0.78 4.85
CA ILE A 64 -8.03 -1.64 5.87
C ILE A 64 -6.98 -2.62 6.35
N ILE A 65 -6.87 -2.79 7.67
CA ILE A 65 -6.00 -3.78 8.30
C ILE A 65 -6.79 -5.06 8.51
N PHE A 66 -6.18 -6.18 8.12
CA PHE A 66 -6.78 -7.52 8.14
C PHE A 66 -5.86 -8.53 8.80
N ASN A 67 -6.43 -9.57 9.37
CA ASN A 67 -5.69 -10.78 9.71
C ASN A 67 -5.23 -11.45 8.41
N SER A 68 -3.92 -11.63 8.27
CA SER A 68 -3.33 -12.19 7.06
C SER A 68 -3.51 -13.71 6.98
N SER A 69 -3.67 -14.23 5.77
CA SER A 69 -3.58 -15.67 5.50
C SER A 69 -2.13 -16.15 5.43
N ASP A 70 -1.94 -17.47 5.33
CA ASP A 70 -0.62 -18.09 5.18
C ASP A 70 0.03 -17.82 3.81
N LYS A 71 -0.73 -17.32 2.84
CA LYS A 71 -0.21 -16.91 1.52
C LYS A 71 0.66 -15.66 1.57
N VAL A 72 0.56 -14.87 2.65
CA VAL A 72 1.33 -13.64 2.81
C VAL A 72 2.70 -13.96 3.41
N PRO A 73 3.81 -13.56 2.76
CA PRO A 73 5.14 -13.68 3.33
C PRO A 73 5.28 -12.97 4.67
N PHE A 74 6.07 -13.52 5.58
CA PHE A 74 6.24 -13.00 6.93
C PHE A 74 6.77 -11.54 6.95
N TYR A 75 7.64 -11.17 6.02
CA TYR A 75 8.23 -9.83 5.93
C TYR A 75 7.23 -8.72 5.54
N LEU A 76 6.01 -9.10 5.11
CA LEU A 76 4.92 -8.16 4.84
C LEU A 76 3.95 -8.03 6.00
N LYS A 77 4.01 -8.93 6.97
CA LYS A 77 3.12 -8.97 8.13
C LYS A 77 3.61 -8.05 9.24
N SER A 78 2.67 -7.48 9.98
CA SER A 78 2.96 -6.87 11.27
C SER A 78 3.26 -7.93 12.33
N LEU A 79 3.69 -7.50 13.52
CA LEU A 79 3.92 -8.39 14.66
C LEU A 79 2.65 -9.16 15.07
N ASP A 80 1.46 -8.59 14.82
CA ASP A 80 0.15 -9.19 15.12
C ASP A 80 -0.39 -10.04 13.97
N ASN A 81 0.45 -10.44 13.00
CA ASN A 81 0.07 -11.17 11.81
C ASN A 81 -1.01 -10.48 10.96
N THR A 82 -1.07 -9.16 10.98
CA THR A 82 -1.97 -8.38 10.14
C THR A 82 -1.25 -7.78 8.93
N ILE A 83 -1.99 -7.41 7.91
CA ILE A 83 -1.54 -6.62 6.77
C ILE A 83 -2.49 -5.46 6.52
N ALA A 84 -1.94 -4.35 6.05
CA ALA A 84 -2.69 -3.16 5.66
C ALA A 84 -2.86 -3.13 4.14
N VAL A 85 -4.08 -3.23 3.63
CA VAL A 85 -4.35 -3.28 2.20
C VAL A 85 -5.29 -2.16 1.77
N ARG A 86 -5.13 -1.68 0.54
CA ARG A 86 -6.04 -0.74 -0.10
C ARG A 86 -6.35 -1.17 -1.52
N VAL A 87 -7.62 -1.07 -1.91
CA VAL A 87 -8.08 -1.14 -3.30
C VAL A 87 -8.44 0.27 -3.75
N SER A 88 -7.68 0.82 -4.69
CA SER A 88 -7.82 2.21 -5.13
C SER A 88 -8.78 2.33 -6.31
N ASN A 89 -9.52 3.46 -6.39
CA ASN A 89 -10.29 3.87 -7.55
C ASN A 89 -9.59 4.92 -8.42
N HIS A 90 -8.35 5.30 -8.10
CA HIS A 90 -7.56 6.24 -8.88
C HIS A 90 -7.12 5.60 -10.22
N LYS A 91 -7.66 6.08 -11.33
CA LYS A 91 -7.51 5.46 -12.66
C LYS A 91 -6.06 5.11 -13.05
N PRO A 92 -5.06 6.02 -12.93
CA PRO A 92 -3.68 5.66 -13.26
C PRO A 92 -3.14 4.51 -12.42
N LEU A 93 -3.48 4.48 -11.12
CA LEU A 93 -3.06 3.42 -10.22
C LEU A 93 -3.77 2.10 -10.55
N VAL A 94 -5.06 2.14 -10.88
CA VAL A 94 -5.80 0.95 -11.34
C VAL A 94 -5.17 0.37 -12.59
N SER A 95 -4.81 1.21 -13.58
CA SER A 95 -4.13 0.77 -14.81
C SER A 95 -2.77 0.13 -14.51
N LEU A 96 -1.97 0.72 -13.60
CA LEU A 96 -0.70 0.13 -13.19
C LEU A 96 -0.90 -1.23 -12.50
N LEU A 97 -1.82 -1.29 -11.53
CA LEU A 97 -2.08 -2.50 -10.75
C LEU A 97 -2.69 -3.63 -11.58
N SER A 98 -3.39 -3.32 -12.69
CA SER A 98 -3.92 -4.37 -13.58
C SER A 98 -2.83 -5.16 -14.29
N LEU A 99 -1.60 -4.65 -14.33
CA LEU A 99 -0.44 -5.36 -14.87
C LEU A 99 0.21 -6.30 -13.84
N PHE A 100 -0.21 -6.21 -12.58
CA PHE A 100 0.31 -7.02 -11.48
C PHE A 100 -0.73 -8.05 -11.03
N ASN A 101 -0.33 -9.29 -10.95
CA ASN A 101 -1.17 -10.36 -10.41
C ASN A 101 -1.11 -10.43 -8.88
N ASN A 102 -0.12 -9.80 -8.28
CA ASN A 102 0.16 -9.78 -6.84
C ASN A 102 -0.20 -8.43 -6.21
N LEU A 103 0.03 -8.32 -4.90
CA LEU A 103 -0.02 -7.06 -4.19
C LEU A 103 1.22 -6.22 -4.51
N MET A 104 1.05 -4.90 -4.51
CA MET A 104 2.15 -3.93 -4.66
C MET A 104 2.37 -3.20 -3.33
N VAL A 105 3.61 -3.15 -2.86
CA VAL A 105 3.98 -2.24 -1.75
C VAL A 105 3.72 -0.80 -2.15
N SER A 106 3.17 0.00 -1.26
CA SER A 106 2.98 1.43 -1.46
C SER A 106 3.28 2.20 -0.18
N THR A 107 4.18 3.17 -0.30
CA THR A 107 4.51 4.09 0.78
C THR A 107 4.75 5.48 0.19
N SER A 108 4.70 6.55 1.02
CA SER A 108 4.95 7.92 0.54
C SER A 108 6.36 8.06 -0.04
N ALA A 109 6.49 8.81 -1.15
CA ALA A 109 7.79 9.00 -1.83
C ALA A 109 8.63 10.08 -1.13
N ASN A 110 9.13 9.77 0.07
CA ASN A 110 10.03 10.59 0.87
C ASN A 110 11.01 9.72 1.66
N ILE A 111 12.14 10.24 2.02
CA ILE A 111 13.00 9.66 3.07
C ILE A 111 12.20 9.64 4.38
N SER A 112 12.35 8.59 5.17
CA SER A 112 11.60 8.44 6.44
C SER A 112 11.78 9.66 7.34
N ASN A 113 10.67 10.10 7.92
CA ASN A 113 10.58 11.28 8.78
C ASN A 113 10.84 12.64 8.08
N MET A 114 11.09 12.64 6.76
CA MET A 114 11.20 13.87 5.99
C MET A 114 9.86 14.23 5.32
N PRO A 115 9.59 15.50 5.00
CA PRO A 115 8.41 15.89 4.25
C PRO A 115 8.34 15.20 2.88
N THR A 116 7.15 14.86 2.43
CA THR A 116 6.96 14.32 1.07
C THR A 116 7.19 15.42 0.04
N PRO A 117 8.08 15.21 -0.96
CA PRO A 117 8.30 16.17 -2.04
C PRO A 117 6.98 16.48 -2.78
N LYS A 118 6.81 17.73 -3.18
CA LYS A 118 5.59 18.19 -3.87
C LYS A 118 5.69 18.05 -5.38
N ARG A 119 6.89 18.09 -5.94
CA ARG A 119 7.13 18.04 -7.38
C ARG A 119 7.76 16.71 -7.79
N PRO A 120 7.37 16.15 -8.95
CA PRO A 120 7.96 14.92 -9.47
C PRO A 120 9.48 14.96 -9.63
N GLU A 121 10.02 16.13 -10.02
CA GLU A 121 11.46 16.32 -10.22
C GLU A 121 12.26 16.19 -8.92
N ASP A 122 11.67 16.63 -7.80
CA ASP A 122 12.31 16.51 -6.49
C ASP A 122 12.29 15.04 -6.01
N ILE A 123 11.24 14.28 -6.36
CA ILE A 123 11.17 12.84 -6.11
C ILE A 123 12.23 12.10 -6.93
N ALA A 124 12.36 12.44 -8.22
CA ALA A 124 13.36 11.84 -9.10
C ALA A 124 14.79 12.05 -8.59
N LYS A 125 15.09 13.24 -8.06
CA LYS A 125 16.38 13.53 -7.42
C LYS A 125 16.58 12.79 -6.10
N THR A 126 15.51 12.60 -5.32
CA THR A 126 15.57 11.90 -4.03
C THR A 126 15.83 10.40 -4.21
N PHE A 127 15.25 9.82 -5.27
CA PHE A 127 15.33 8.40 -5.59
C PHE A 127 16.02 8.15 -6.94
N ASP A 128 17.15 8.84 -7.13
CA ASP A 128 18.02 8.67 -8.32
C ASP A 128 18.81 7.35 -8.18
N ASP A 129 18.17 6.28 -8.63
CA ASP A 129 18.68 4.92 -8.53
C ASP A 129 18.27 4.15 -9.80
N PRO A 130 19.19 3.37 -10.42
CA PRO A 130 18.93 2.67 -11.68
C PRO A 130 17.78 1.67 -11.64
N ASP A 131 17.41 1.17 -10.45
CA ASP A 131 16.30 0.23 -10.26
C ASP A 131 14.95 0.94 -10.07
N VAL A 132 14.93 2.28 -10.08
CA VAL A 132 13.69 3.07 -9.88
C VAL A 132 13.14 3.55 -11.22
N ALA A 133 11.97 3.07 -11.60
CA ALA A 133 11.21 3.57 -12.74
C ALA A 133 10.14 4.58 -12.29
N PHE A 134 9.92 5.61 -13.12
CA PHE A 134 8.96 6.66 -12.83
C PHE A 134 7.69 6.49 -13.67
N TYR A 135 6.55 6.38 -12.99
CA TYR A 135 5.23 6.34 -13.59
C TYR A 135 4.55 7.70 -13.42
N TYR A 136 4.70 8.56 -14.44
CA TYR A 136 4.26 9.96 -14.39
C TYR A 136 2.79 10.12 -14.76
N PHE A 137 1.95 10.26 -13.73
CA PHE A 137 0.55 10.66 -13.88
C PHE A 137 0.18 11.62 -12.75
N ASN A 138 -0.86 12.43 -12.94
CA ASN A 138 -1.37 13.31 -11.91
C ASN A 138 -1.78 12.49 -10.68
N ASN A 139 -1.32 12.93 -9.52
CA ASN A 139 -1.85 12.41 -8.26
C ASN A 139 -3.33 12.83 -8.16
N GLY A 140 -4.16 12.02 -7.50
CA GLY A 140 -5.62 12.22 -7.47
C GLY A 140 -6.10 13.49 -6.74
N GLY A 141 -5.24 14.48 -6.49
CA GLY A 141 -5.60 15.77 -5.88
C GLY A 141 -5.90 15.74 -4.39
N LEU A 142 -5.98 14.58 -3.78
CA LEU A 142 -6.21 14.44 -2.35
C LEU A 142 -4.99 14.91 -1.55
N LYS A 143 -5.22 15.81 -0.61
CA LYS A 143 -4.16 16.42 0.21
C LYS A 143 -3.68 15.53 1.37
N LYS A 144 -4.48 14.54 1.75
CA LYS A 144 -4.20 13.61 2.86
C LYS A 144 -3.81 12.22 2.34
N SER A 145 -3.09 11.47 3.15
CA SER A 145 -2.92 10.01 2.98
C SER A 145 -4.26 9.29 3.17
N SER A 146 -4.35 8.02 2.76
CA SER A 146 -5.55 7.20 3.01
C SER A 146 -5.88 7.14 4.50
N SER A 147 -7.17 7.12 4.83
CA SER A 147 -7.59 6.68 6.15
C SER A 147 -7.14 5.24 6.40
N ILE A 148 -7.00 4.86 7.66
CA ILE A 148 -6.68 3.48 8.05
C ILE A 148 -7.72 3.01 9.06
N ILE A 149 -8.32 1.87 8.78
CA ILE A 149 -9.32 1.22 9.66
C ILE A 149 -8.80 -0.18 10.03
N ASP A 150 -8.95 -0.57 11.28
CA ASP A 150 -8.79 -1.96 11.70
C ASP A 150 -10.12 -2.70 11.51
N LEU A 151 -10.11 -3.75 10.71
CA LEU A 151 -11.33 -4.52 10.43
C LEU A 151 -11.82 -5.32 11.65
N ASN A 152 -10.95 -5.66 12.59
CA ASN A 152 -11.36 -6.43 13.76
C ASN A 152 -12.21 -5.58 14.72
N THR A 153 -11.86 -4.29 14.86
CA THR A 153 -12.58 -3.34 15.73
C THR A 153 -13.55 -2.45 14.97
N MET A 154 -13.39 -2.34 13.63
CA MET A 154 -14.07 -1.39 12.74
C MET A 154 -13.81 0.08 13.11
N GLU A 155 -12.70 0.35 13.79
CA GLU A 155 -12.32 1.69 14.24
C GLU A 155 -11.23 2.31 13.36
N TYR A 156 -11.27 3.63 13.24
CA TYR A 156 -10.23 4.39 12.56
C TYR A 156 -8.97 4.47 13.42
N ILE A 157 -7.85 4.00 12.86
CA ILE A 157 -6.50 4.23 13.41
C ILE A 157 -5.96 5.57 12.92
N ARG A 158 -6.37 5.98 11.70
CA ARG A 158 -6.03 7.25 11.08
C ARG A 158 -7.16 7.72 10.16
N GLU A 159 -7.56 8.98 10.27
CA GLU A 159 -8.51 9.68 9.38
C GLU A 159 -7.82 10.48 8.26
#